data_237bb597b42ed663dfb00a9b340fa5e2
#
_entry.id   237bb597b42ed663dfb00a9b340fa5e2
#
_cell.length_a   1.000
_cell.length_b   1.000
_cell.length_c   1.000
_cell.angle_alpha   90.00
_cell.angle_beta   90.00
_cell.angle_gamma   90.00
#
_symmetry.space_group_name_H-M   'P 1'
#
loop_
_entity.id
_entity.type
_entity.pdbx_description
1 polymer ?
#
loop_
_entity_poly.entity_id
_entity_poly.type
_entity_poly.pdbx_seq_one_letter_code
_entity_poly.pdbx_strand_id
1 'polypeptide(L)'
;MKFDGTQNYVATEDLKIAVNAAVTLERPLLVKGEPGTGKTELAKQVASSLGLQLYEWNIKSTTKAQQGLYEYDAVSRLRDSQLGDKKVEDVKNYIKKGKLWQAFESKEKVVLLIDEVDKADIEFPNDLLQELDKMAFHVYETGENLSLIHI
;
A
#
# COMPACT_ATOMS: atom_id res chain seq x y z
N MET A 1 21.88 -1.87 1.26
CA MET A 1 21.24 -2.55 2.39
C MET A 1 20.80 -3.94 1.96
N LYS A 2 21.00 -4.91 2.82
CA LYS A 2 20.72 -6.30 2.52
C LYS A 2 19.95 -6.93 3.68
N PHE A 3 18.89 -7.69 3.38
CA PHE A 3 18.13 -8.43 4.38
C PHE A 3 18.76 -9.82 4.60
N ASP A 4 19.19 -10.11 5.82
CA ASP A 4 19.78 -11.38 6.23
C ASP A 4 19.00 -12.10 7.35
N GLY A 5 17.80 -11.62 7.66
CA GLY A 5 17.02 -12.03 8.82
C GLY A 5 17.29 -11.13 10.03
N THR A 6 16.69 -11.47 11.15
CA THR A 6 16.87 -10.77 12.44
C THR A 6 17.06 -11.78 13.55
N GLN A 7 17.36 -11.31 14.76
CA GLN A 7 17.45 -12.16 15.96
C GLN A 7 16.13 -12.88 16.25
N ASN A 8 15.01 -12.27 15.87
CA ASN A 8 13.66 -12.77 16.13
C ASN A 8 13.02 -13.47 14.92
N TYR A 9 13.69 -13.46 13.76
CA TYR A 9 13.18 -14.03 12.54
C TYR A 9 14.28 -14.69 11.70
N VAL A 10 14.22 -16.01 11.59
CA VAL A 10 15.17 -16.77 10.77
C VAL A 10 14.61 -16.92 9.38
N ALA A 11 15.26 -16.28 8.40
CA ALA A 11 14.90 -16.40 7.00
C ALA A 11 15.70 -17.51 6.31
N THR A 12 15.04 -18.29 5.43
CA THR A 12 15.72 -19.22 4.54
C THR A 12 16.55 -18.49 3.50
N GLU A 13 17.56 -19.15 2.92
CA GLU A 13 18.37 -18.55 1.88
C GLU A 13 17.55 -18.10 0.66
N ASP A 14 16.60 -18.94 0.23
CA ASP A 14 15.70 -18.60 -0.89
C ASP A 14 14.87 -17.36 -0.60
N LEU A 15 14.36 -17.23 0.62
CA LEU A 15 13.59 -16.07 1.04
C LEU A 15 14.44 -14.80 1.08
N LYS A 16 15.67 -14.90 1.60
CA LYS A 16 16.62 -13.77 1.60
C LYS A 16 16.92 -13.30 0.18
N ILE A 17 17.18 -14.22 -0.73
CA ILE A 17 17.44 -13.90 -2.15
C ILE A 17 16.24 -13.21 -2.77
N ALA A 18 15.03 -13.75 -2.55
CA ALA A 18 13.80 -13.16 -3.10
C ALA A 18 13.54 -11.75 -2.56
N VAL A 19 13.68 -11.53 -1.26
CA VAL A 19 13.50 -10.22 -0.63
C VAL A 19 14.54 -9.22 -1.16
N ASN A 20 15.81 -9.59 -1.20
CA ASN A 20 16.87 -8.69 -1.66
C ASN A 20 16.74 -8.37 -3.16
N ALA A 21 16.28 -9.32 -3.98
CA ALA A 21 15.99 -9.07 -5.38
C ALA A 21 14.83 -8.07 -5.53
N ALA A 22 13.74 -8.25 -4.79
CA ALA A 22 12.59 -7.35 -4.81
C ALA A 22 12.98 -5.92 -4.40
N VAL A 23 13.77 -5.78 -3.34
CA VAL A 23 14.28 -4.48 -2.87
C VAL A 23 15.18 -3.81 -3.91
N THR A 24 16.09 -4.56 -4.50
CA THR A 24 17.05 -4.04 -5.49
C THR A 24 16.36 -3.62 -6.79
N LEU A 25 15.40 -4.42 -7.24
CA LEU A 25 14.67 -4.18 -8.48
C LEU A 25 13.46 -3.25 -8.30
N GLU A 26 13.16 -2.87 -7.06
CA GLU A 26 11.98 -2.06 -6.71
C GLU A 26 10.68 -2.68 -7.25
N ARG A 27 10.53 -3.99 -7.03
CA ARG A 27 9.38 -4.78 -7.49
C ARG A 27 8.61 -5.38 -6.32
N PRO A 28 7.29 -5.53 -6.45
CA PRO A 28 6.51 -6.22 -5.43
C PRO A 28 6.93 -7.69 -5.29
N LEU A 29 6.89 -8.19 -4.07
CA LEU A 29 7.15 -9.59 -3.75
C LEU A 29 5.85 -10.25 -3.28
N LEU A 30 5.44 -11.31 -3.98
CA LEU A 30 4.31 -12.13 -3.55
C LEU A 30 4.83 -13.30 -2.70
N VAL A 31 4.39 -13.34 -1.44
CA VAL A 31 4.74 -14.41 -0.50
C VAL A 31 3.53 -15.32 -0.31
N LYS A 32 3.68 -16.56 -0.69
CA LYS A 32 2.67 -17.62 -0.52
C LYS A 32 3.08 -18.56 0.60
N GLY A 33 2.12 -19.10 1.33
CA GLY A 33 2.35 -20.08 2.37
C GLY A 33 1.10 -20.37 3.19
N GLU A 34 1.16 -21.46 3.96
CA GLU A 34 0.10 -21.82 4.88
C GLU A 34 -0.10 -20.76 5.97
N PRO A 35 -1.31 -20.66 6.56
CA PRO A 35 -1.53 -19.79 7.73
C PRO A 35 -0.53 -20.10 8.86
N GLY A 36 -0.02 -19.05 9.51
CA GLY A 36 0.91 -19.20 10.64
C GLY A 36 2.37 -19.45 10.26
N THR A 37 2.76 -19.30 8.99
CA THR A 37 4.14 -19.49 8.53
C THR A 37 5.02 -18.23 8.63
N GLY A 38 4.51 -17.15 9.24
CA GLY A 38 5.28 -15.93 9.47
C GLY A 38 5.33 -14.96 8.30
N LYS A 39 4.39 -15.03 7.34
CA LYS A 39 4.34 -14.13 6.18
C LYS A 39 4.19 -12.66 6.58
N THR A 40 3.26 -12.36 7.49
CA THR A 40 3.05 -11.01 8.01
C THR A 40 4.25 -10.51 8.80
N GLU A 41 4.84 -11.38 9.59
CA GLU A 41 6.03 -11.06 10.38
C GLU A 41 7.23 -10.74 9.48
N LEU A 42 7.34 -11.37 8.31
CA LEU A 42 8.40 -11.11 7.34
C LEU A 42 8.49 -9.62 6.99
N ALA A 43 7.36 -8.98 6.65
CA ALA A 43 7.34 -7.58 6.28
C ALA A 43 7.83 -6.68 7.43
N LYS A 44 7.42 -6.98 8.65
CA LYS A 44 7.86 -6.25 9.85
C LYS A 44 9.36 -6.38 10.06
N GLN A 45 9.90 -7.58 9.90
CA GLN A 45 11.33 -7.83 10.07
C GLN A 45 12.16 -7.22 8.95
N VAL A 46 11.68 -7.23 7.71
CA VAL A 46 12.34 -6.55 6.58
C VAL A 46 12.39 -5.05 6.84
N ALA A 47 11.28 -4.43 7.21
CA ALA A 47 11.24 -3.00 7.52
C ALA A 47 12.19 -2.64 8.66
N SER A 48 12.18 -3.40 9.74
CA SER A 48 13.07 -3.20 10.89
C SER A 48 14.54 -3.36 10.52
N SER A 49 14.87 -4.43 9.78
CA SER A 49 16.25 -4.73 9.38
C SER A 49 16.84 -3.68 8.45
N LEU A 50 16.03 -3.11 7.56
CA LEU A 50 16.46 -2.09 6.61
C LEU A 50 16.29 -0.66 7.12
N GLY A 51 15.73 -0.50 8.33
CA GLY A 51 15.45 0.83 8.91
C GLY A 51 14.39 1.62 8.14
N LEU A 52 13.41 0.92 7.55
CA LEU A 52 12.37 1.52 6.73
C LEU A 52 11.05 1.58 7.49
N GLN A 53 10.23 2.58 7.17
CA GLN A 53 8.88 2.67 7.70
C GLN A 53 7.99 1.61 7.07
N LEU A 54 7.12 1.00 7.87
CA LEU A 54 6.15 0.01 7.42
C LEU A 54 4.75 0.63 7.35
N TYR A 55 4.10 0.49 6.21
CA TYR A 55 2.67 0.69 6.05
C TYR A 55 1.98 -0.66 5.89
N GLU A 56 0.88 -0.87 6.59
CA GLU A 56 0.09 -2.10 6.53
C GLU A 56 -1.29 -1.84 5.92
N TRP A 57 -1.65 -2.63 4.94
CA TRP A 57 -2.98 -2.62 4.34
C TRP A 57 -3.59 -4.02 4.41
N ASN A 58 -4.57 -4.17 5.28
CA ASN A 58 -5.30 -5.42 5.46
C ASN A 58 -6.49 -5.48 4.51
N ILE A 59 -6.48 -6.49 3.64
CA ILE A 59 -7.50 -6.67 2.62
C ILE A 59 -8.70 -7.42 3.20
N LYS A 60 -9.90 -6.98 2.82
CA LYS A 60 -11.18 -7.61 3.14
C LYS A 60 -11.88 -8.04 1.86
N SER A 61 -12.91 -8.87 1.96
CA SER A 61 -13.70 -9.31 0.80
C SER A 61 -14.34 -8.16 0.01
N THR A 62 -14.59 -7.03 0.66
CA THR A 62 -15.17 -5.83 0.06
C THR A 62 -14.12 -4.81 -0.41
N THR A 63 -12.85 -5.07 -0.18
CA THR A 63 -11.77 -4.14 -0.53
C THR A 63 -11.58 -4.07 -2.04
N LYS A 64 -11.50 -2.86 -2.57
CA LYS A 64 -11.15 -2.57 -3.97
C LYS A 64 -9.74 -1.99 -4.07
N ALA A 65 -9.05 -2.24 -5.17
CA ALA A 65 -7.69 -1.73 -5.38
C ALA A 65 -7.61 -0.20 -5.27
N GLN A 66 -8.62 0.50 -5.79
CA GLN A 66 -8.71 1.95 -5.70
C GLN A 66 -8.70 2.49 -4.26
N GLN A 67 -9.22 1.73 -3.29
CA GLN A 67 -9.22 2.13 -1.87
C GLN A 67 -7.81 2.24 -1.29
N GLY A 68 -6.84 1.54 -1.87
CA GLY A 68 -5.42 1.70 -1.54
C GLY A 68 -4.89 3.05 -1.99
N LEU A 69 -5.45 3.64 -3.02
CA LEU A 69 -5.10 4.96 -3.51
C LEU A 69 -5.84 6.03 -2.70
N TYR A 70 -7.14 6.15 -2.88
CA TYR A 70 -7.94 7.11 -2.13
C TYR A 70 -9.43 6.74 -2.14
N GLU A 71 -10.16 7.33 -1.20
CA GLU A 71 -11.61 7.30 -1.14
C GLU A 71 -12.15 8.73 -1.11
N TYR A 72 -13.21 8.97 -1.88
CA TYR A 72 -13.92 10.26 -1.87
C TYR A 72 -15.19 10.15 -1.04
N ASP A 73 -15.27 10.95 0.02
CA ASP A 73 -16.42 10.99 0.93
C ASP A 73 -17.47 12.00 0.45
N ALA A 74 -18.20 11.60 -0.59
CA ALA A 74 -19.28 12.42 -1.15
C ALA A 74 -20.43 12.65 -0.17
N VAL A 75 -20.70 11.70 0.71
CA VAL A 75 -21.79 11.79 1.70
C VAL A 75 -21.52 12.89 2.71
N SER A 76 -20.32 12.92 3.27
CA SER A 76 -19.91 13.98 4.20
C SER A 76 -19.94 15.35 3.52
N ARG A 77 -19.48 15.42 2.28
CA ARG A 77 -19.52 16.67 1.52
C ARG A 77 -20.94 17.18 1.29
N LEU A 78 -21.85 16.29 0.94
CA LEU A 78 -23.26 16.64 0.76
C LEU A 78 -23.87 17.14 2.06
N ARG A 79 -23.63 16.46 3.17
CA ARG A 79 -24.08 16.86 4.50
C ARG A 79 -23.57 18.24 4.88
N ASP A 80 -22.27 18.46 4.72
CA ASP A 80 -21.64 19.74 5.06
C ASP A 80 -22.15 20.88 4.16
N SER A 81 -22.44 20.60 2.90
CA SER A 81 -23.09 21.52 1.97
C SER A 81 -24.48 21.96 2.48
N GLN A 82 -25.28 21.02 2.97
CA GLN A 82 -26.61 21.30 3.53
C GLN A 82 -26.53 22.13 4.82
N LEU A 83 -25.45 21.98 5.58
CA LEU A 83 -25.20 22.73 6.80
C LEU A 83 -24.53 24.11 6.55
N GLY A 84 -24.18 24.41 5.30
CA GLY A 84 -23.52 25.66 4.92
C GLY A 84 -22.05 25.73 5.36
N ASP A 85 -21.39 24.60 5.58
CA ASP A 85 -19.98 24.56 5.95
C ASP A 85 -19.09 24.92 4.76
N LYS A 86 -18.16 25.85 4.97
CA LYS A 86 -17.23 26.31 3.93
C LYS A 86 -16.22 25.24 3.47
N LYS A 87 -16.04 24.15 4.23
CA LYS A 87 -15.17 23.02 3.85
C LYS A 87 -15.56 22.42 2.49
N VAL A 88 -16.82 22.55 2.08
CA VAL A 88 -17.32 22.00 0.81
C VAL A 88 -16.66 22.65 -0.43
N GLU A 89 -16.10 23.85 -0.29
CA GLU A 89 -15.45 24.56 -1.38
C GLU A 89 -14.14 23.88 -1.82
N ASP A 90 -13.46 23.18 -0.90
CA ASP A 90 -12.26 22.43 -1.20
C ASP A 90 -12.53 20.94 -1.14
N VAL A 91 -12.55 20.29 -2.30
CA VAL A 91 -12.79 18.84 -2.43
C VAL A 91 -11.73 17.99 -1.72
N LYS A 92 -10.52 18.52 -1.52
CA LYS A 92 -9.43 17.84 -0.80
C LYS A 92 -9.81 17.47 0.64
N ASN A 93 -10.71 18.23 1.26
CA ASN A 93 -11.21 17.94 2.62
C ASN A 93 -12.00 16.63 2.70
N TYR A 94 -12.44 16.08 1.55
CA TYR A 94 -13.24 14.87 1.45
C TYR A 94 -12.50 13.73 0.77
N ILE A 95 -11.21 13.90 0.48
CA ILE A 95 -10.33 12.86 -0.05
C ILE A 95 -9.60 12.20 1.13
N LYS A 96 -9.84 10.88 1.30
CA LYS A 96 -9.14 10.07 2.29
C LYS A 96 -8.06 9.26 1.60
N LYS A 97 -6.81 9.53 1.92
CA LYS A 97 -5.66 8.83 1.35
C LYS A 97 -5.61 7.38 1.83
N GLY A 98 -5.48 6.45 0.89
CA GLY A 98 -5.24 5.05 1.17
C GLY A 98 -3.78 4.77 1.50
N LYS A 99 -3.49 3.51 1.88
CA LYS A 99 -2.12 3.10 2.25
C LYS A 99 -1.16 3.14 1.07
N LEU A 100 -1.64 2.84 -0.13
CA LEU A 100 -0.84 2.92 -1.34
C LEU A 100 -0.43 4.38 -1.63
N TRP A 101 -1.37 5.32 -1.54
CA TRP A 101 -1.08 6.75 -1.67
C TRP A 101 -0.04 7.21 -0.64
N GLN A 102 -0.22 6.84 0.63
CA GLN A 102 0.71 7.22 1.70
C GLN A 102 2.13 6.70 1.43
N ALA A 103 2.23 5.46 0.94
CA ALA A 103 3.51 4.89 0.54
C ALA A 103 4.13 5.64 -0.64
N PHE A 104 3.32 6.01 -1.62
CA PHE A 104 3.74 6.74 -2.82
C PHE A 104 4.19 8.17 -2.54
N GLU A 105 3.55 8.81 -1.59
CA GLU A 105 3.87 10.19 -1.18
C GLU A 105 5.14 10.28 -0.32
N SER A 106 5.60 9.16 0.23
CA SER A 106 6.79 9.15 1.06
C SER A 106 8.03 9.59 0.29
N LYS A 107 8.80 10.48 0.89
CA LYS A 107 10.08 10.94 0.33
C LYS A 107 11.19 9.90 0.44
N GLU A 108 11.02 8.94 1.32
CA GLU A 108 11.99 7.87 1.57
C GLU A 108 11.40 6.53 1.16
N LYS A 109 12.26 5.55 0.93
CA LYS A 109 11.81 4.19 0.68
C LYS A 109 11.02 3.68 1.89
N VAL A 110 9.94 2.97 1.62
CA VAL A 110 9.07 2.37 2.64
C VAL A 110 8.78 0.92 2.29
N VAL A 111 8.32 0.17 3.27
CA VAL A 111 7.77 -1.17 3.05
C VAL A 111 6.25 -1.05 3.13
N LEU A 112 5.55 -1.51 2.12
CA LEU A 112 4.09 -1.64 2.12
C LEU A 112 3.74 -3.12 2.19
N LEU A 113 3.11 -3.52 3.28
CA LEU A 113 2.54 -4.85 3.44
C LEU A 113 1.08 -4.83 2.99
N ILE A 114 0.75 -5.63 1.98
CA ILE A 114 -0.63 -5.89 1.57
C ILE A 114 -0.96 -7.30 2.04
N ASP A 115 -1.67 -7.39 3.16
CA ASP A 115 -1.94 -8.65 3.82
C ASP A 115 -3.32 -9.19 3.42
N GLU A 116 -3.40 -10.52 3.34
CA GLU A 116 -4.64 -11.24 3.06
C GLU A 116 -5.23 -10.93 1.68
N VAL A 117 -4.38 -10.78 0.67
CA VAL A 117 -4.75 -10.48 -0.73
C VAL A 117 -5.76 -11.50 -1.29
N ASP A 118 -5.71 -12.73 -0.83
CA ASP A 118 -6.61 -13.82 -1.22
C ASP A 118 -8.06 -13.64 -0.76
N LYS A 119 -8.30 -12.77 0.22
CA LYS A 119 -9.66 -12.46 0.71
C LYS A 119 -10.45 -11.51 -0.20
N ALA A 120 -9.75 -10.77 -1.05
CA ALA A 120 -10.37 -9.82 -1.96
C ALA A 120 -11.08 -10.51 -3.12
N ASP A 121 -11.83 -9.73 -3.88
CA ASP A 121 -12.43 -10.15 -5.15
C ASP A 121 -11.35 -10.69 -6.11
N ILE A 122 -11.75 -11.59 -7.00
CA ILE A 122 -10.84 -12.24 -7.96
C ILE A 122 -10.11 -11.23 -8.88
N GLU A 123 -10.73 -10.09 -9.16
CA GLU A 123 -10.14 -9.04 -9.98
C GLU A 123 -9.12 -8.17 -9.25
N PHE A 124 -9.17 -8.14 -7.92
CA PHE A 124 -8.33 -7.28 -7.09
C PHE A 124 -6.82 -7.41 -7.37
N PRO A 125 -6.23 -8.61 -7.47
CA PRO A 125 -4.80 -8.72 -7.72
C PRO A 125 -4.37 -8.09 -9.06
N ASN A 126 -5.16 -8.24 -10.10
CA ASN A 126 -4.88 -7.64 -11.42
C ASN A 126 -4.99 -6.12 -11.38
N ASP A 127 -6.02 -5.60 -10.76
CA ASP A 127 -6.21 -4.16 -10.59
C ASP A 127 -5.07 -3.55 -9.79
N LEU A 128 -4.65 -4.21 -8.71
CA LEU A 128 -3.52 -3.79 -7.90
C LEU A 128 -2.22 -3.78 -8.70
N LEU A 129 -1.95 -4.82 -9.46
CA LEU A 129 -0.74 -4.91 -10.29
C LEU A 129 -0.69 -3.81 -11.34
N GLN A 130 -1.82 -3.46 -11.95
CA GLN A 130 -1.90 -2.35 -12.90
C GLN A 130 -1.49 -1.02 -12.26
N GLU A 131 -1.96 -0.74 -11.06
CA GLU A 131 -1.60 0.49 -10.34
C GLU A 131 -0.12 0.51 -9.96
N LEU A 132 0.42 -0.62 -9.54
CA LEU A 132 1.84 -0.75 -9.21
C LEU A 132 2.74 -0.63 -10.46
N ASP A 133 2.32 -1.18 -11.59
CA ASP A 133 3.10 -1.10 -12.83
C ASP A 133 3.15 0.32 -13.41
N LYS A 134 2.07 1.05 -13.32
CA LYS A 134 2.01 2.44 -13.79
C LYS A 134 2.87 3.38 -12.96
N MET A 135 3.07 3.06 -11.69
CA MET A 135 3.80 3.91 -10.74
C MET A 135 3.27 5.35 -10.68
N ALA A 136 2.01 5.54 -11.06
CA ALA A 136 1.33 6.81 -11.10
C ALA A 136 -0.18 6.61 -11.05
N PHE A 137 -0.90 7.58 -10.51
CA PHE A 137 -2.35 7.58 -10.55
C PHE A 137 -2.92 9.00 -10.63
N HIS A 138 -4.13 9.08 -11.14
CA HIS A 138 -4.86 10.34 -11.30
C HIS A 138 -5.98 10.45 -10.27
N VAL A 139 -6.06 11.57 -9.60
CA VAL A 139 -7.14 11.89 -8.67
C VAL A 139 -8.19 12.69 -9.42
N TYR A 140 -9.25 12.04 -9.82
CA TYR A 140 -10.29 12.65 -10.67
C TYR A 140 -10.96 13.86 -10.02
N GLU A 141 -11.16 13.84 -8.72
CA GLU A 141 -11.87 14.88 -7.98
C GLU A 141 -11.04 16.16 -7.84
N THR A 142 -9.73 16.07 -7.82
CA THR A 142 -8.81 17.22 -7.71
C THR A 142 -8.10 17.56 -9.01
N GLY A 143 -8.06 16.64 -9.98
CA GLY A 143 -7.29 16.76 -11.19
C GLY A 143 -5.79 16.56 -11.04
N GLU A 144 -5.32 16.14 -9.85
CA GLU A 144 -3.91 15.90 -9.57
C GLU A 144 -3.42 14.60 -10.19
N ASN A 145 -2.21 14.63 -10.73
CA ASN A 145 -1.48 13.43 -11.12
C ASN A 145 -0.35 13.18 -10.13
N LEU A 146 -0.35 12.02 -9.54
CA LEU A 146 0.67 11.59 -8.58
C LEU A 146 1.48 10.46 -9.18
N SER A 147 2.78 10.61 -9.20
CA SER A 147 3.71 9.59 -9.67
C SER A 147 4.61 9.12 -8.56
N LEU A 148 4.95 7.85 -8.62
CA LEU A 148 5.91 7.25 -7.74
C LEU A 148 7.32 7.63 -8.15
N ILE A 149 8.04 8.22 -7.22
CA ILE A 149 9.44 8.53 -7.42
C ILE A 149 10.31 7.47 -6.74
N HIS A 150 9.86 6.91 -5.61
CA HIS A 150 10.62 5.88 -4.86
C HIS A 150 9.67 4.97 -4.07
N ILE A 151 9.67 3.70 -4.38
CA ILE A 151 9.18 2.64 -3.49
C ILE A 151 10.32 1.74 -3.08
#